data_ab883e3e8ab8bb169d21ab3a75dd2b0f
#
_entry.id   ab883e3e8ab8bb169d21ab3a75dd2b0f
#
_cell.length_a   1.000
_cell.length_b   1.000
_cell.length_c   1.000
_cell.angle_alpha   90.00
_cell.angle_beta   90.00
_cell.angle_gamma   90.00
#
_symmetry.space_group_name_H-M   'P 1'
#
loop_
_entity.id
_entity.type
_entity.pdbx_description
1 polymer ?
#
loop_
_entity_poly.entity_id
_entity_poly.type
_entity_poly.pdbx_seq_one_letter_code
_entity_poly.pdbx_strand_id
1 'polypeptide(L)'
;MPRGRSCQERPRGVLSVFKVNGGDPYPILKQELKKRGWPLGRVAVDQSTQARFLFPMMAAFDRSQFLSATAILDALRVCKDPEERERMRRACRLGQEALKRTMADGADWVWKTEGAFFARLSYEMTCLGLAEPGACVCSGANAADPHYTGGNAVIQANACLLVDFGGTWKDYYTDMTRTFWFGKPEPEFVKVHDIVCRANAAAAEAAKLGRALQEVDRAARKVITDAGYGPYFIHRTGHGVGIDVHETPNAAEGETAVLKPGMAFSIEPGIYLPGRFGVRIEDLALMTEDGVEILHSYPRELVCY
;
A
#
# COMPACT_ATOMS: atom_id res chain seq x y z
N MET A 1 -16.95 6.71 -20.93
CA MET A 1 -16.32 8.03 -21.17
C MET A 1 -16.23 8.74 -19.83
N PRO A 2 -15.05 8.95 -19.25
CA PRO A 2 -14.93 9.73 -18.03
C PRO A 2 -15.12 11.22 -18.37
N ARG A 3 -16.08 11.85 -17.72
CA ARG A 3 -16.33 13.30 -17.80
C ARG A 3 -15.14 14.03 -17.17
N GLY A 4 -14.54 14.93 -17.96
CA GLY A 4 -13.40 15.73 -17.54
C GLY A 4 -13.65 16.48 -16.22
N ARG A 5 -12.69 16.37 -15.31
CA ARG A 5 -12.61 17.20 -14.10
C ARG A 5 -12.46 18.66 -14.53
N SER A 6 -13.30 19.54 -14.00
CA SER A 6 -13.15 20.98 -14.16
C SER A 6 -11.91 21.43 -13.42
N CYS A 7 -10.92 21.98 -14.14
CA CYS A 7 -9.79 22.69 -13.56
C CYS A 7 -10.29 24.00 -12.92
N GLN A 8 -10.75 23.93 -11.68
CA GLN A 8 -10.89 25.11 -10.83
C GLN A 8 -9.86 25.01 -9.70
N GLU A 9 -9.01 26.03 -9.67
CA GLU A 9 -7.84 26.28 -8.81
C GLU A 9 -6.51 25.75 -9.37
N ARG A 10 -5.84 26.67 -10.12
CA ARG A 10 -4.47 26.46 -10.56
C ARG A 10 -3.51 26.88 -9.45
N PRO A 11 -2.62 26.00 -8.96
CA PRO A 11 -1.52 26.42 -8.11
C PRO A 11 -0.67 27.48 -8.85
N ARG A 12 -0.26 28.51 -8.18
CA ARG A 12 0.62 29.53 -8.76
C ARG A 12 1.93 28.87 -9.20
N GLY A 13 2.20 28.83 -10.51
CA GLY A 13 3.43 28.28 -11.08
C GLY A 13 3.25 27.04 -11.97
N VAL A 14 2.05 26.51 -12.11
CA VAL A 14 1.81 25.35 -13.00
C VAL A 14 1.81 25.79 -14.47
N LEU A 15 2.51 25.01 -15.31
CA LEU A 15 2.43 25.07 -16.76
C LEU A 15 0.98 24.95 -17.24
N SER A 16 0.59 25.73 -18.24
CA SER A 16 -0.72 25.58 -18.89
C SER A 16 -0.87 24.17 -19.40
N VAL A 17 -1.99 23.51 -19.10
CA VAL A 17 -2.30 22.19 -19.64
C VAL A 17 -2.67 22.34 -21.12
N PHE A 18 -1.88 21.73 -22.01
CA PHE A 18 -2.17 21.67 -23.42
C PHE A 18 -2.81 20.34 -23.76
N LYS A 19 -3.98 20.38 -24.38
CA LYS A 19 -4.60 19.19 -24.93
C LYS A 19 -4.03 18.98 -26.34
N VAL A 20 -3.16 17.99 -26.49
CA VAL A 20 -2.63 17.58 -27.80
C VAL A 20 -3.52 16.46 -28.34
N ASN A 21 -4.29 16.75 -29.39
CA ASN A 21 -5.11 15.75 -30.04
C ASN A 21 -4.24 14.95 -31.05
N GLY A 22 -3.69 13.82 -30.60
CA GLY A 22 -3.05 12.83 -31.49
C GLY A 22 -1.68 13.20 -32.09
N GLY A 23 -1.03 14.28 -31.61
CA GLY A 23 0.31 14.69 -32.07
C GLY A 23 1.41 14.46 -31.04
N ASP A 24 2.68 14.65 -31.46
CA ASP A 24 3.83 14.64 -30.58
C ASP A 24 3.79 15.87 -29.63
N PRO A 25 3.72 15.70 -28.30
CA PRO A 25 3.63 16.80 -27.35
C PRO A 25 4.97 17.51 -27.10
N TYR A 26 6.09 16.89 -27.42
CA TYR A 26 7.42 17.37 -27.01
C TYR A 26 7.88 18.65 -27.72
N PRO A 27 7.60 18.87 -29.01
CA PRO A 27 7.88 20.14 -29.67
C PRO A 27 7.14 21.32 -29.01
N ILE A 28 5.88 21.11 -28.63
CA ILE A 28 5.06 22.11 -27.94
C ILE A 28 5.66 22.41 -26.56
N LEU A 29 5.97 21.35 -25.81
CA LEU A 29 6.61 21.49 -24.47
C LEU A 29 7.92 22.27 -24.59
N LYS A 30 8.79 21.91 -25.55
CA LYS A 30 10.08 22.58 -25.79
C LYS A 30 9.89 24.07 -26.10
N GLN A 31 8.88 24.43 -26.90
CA GLN A 31 8.55 25.81 -27.22
C GLN A 31 8.09 26.60 -26.00
N GLU A 32 7.20 26.01 -25.18
CA GLU A 32 6.69 26.66 -23.97
C GLU A 32 7.77 26.87 -22.90
N LEU A 33 8.67 25.90 -22.73
CA LEU A 33 9.82 26.04 -21.83
C LEU A 33 10.75 27.19 -22.28
N LYS A 34 11.01 27.29 -23.58
CA LYS A 34 11.79 28.41 -24.16
C LYS A 34 11.11 29.76 -23.95
N LYS A 35 9.80 29.88 -24.20
CA LYS A 35 9.05 31.13 -23.96
C LYS A 35 9.13 31.60 -22.51
N ARG A 36 9.25 30.68 -21.56
CA ARG A 36 9.40 30.97 -20.12
C ARG A 36 10.85 31.25 -19.70
N GLY A 37 11.80 31.17 -20.61
CA GLY A 37 13.23 31.34 -20.32
C GLY A 37 13.82 30.21 -19.48
N TRP A 38 13.16 29.04 -19.42
CA TRP A 38 13.67 27.91 -18.65
C TRP A 38 14.80 27.22 -19.39
N PRO A 39 15.93 26.93 -18.71
CA PRO A 39 17.07 26.27 -19.33
C PRO A 39 16.68 24.83 -19.69
N LEU A 40 17.12 24.39 -20.88
CA LEU A 40 16.87 23.03 -21.38
C LEU A 40 18.12 22.12 -21.23
N GLY A 41 19.10 22.54 -20.42
CA GLY A 41 20.35 21.81 -20.26
C GLY A 41 20.23 20.51 -19.45
N ARG A 42 19.31 20.47 -18.50
CA ARG A 42 19.01 19.29 -17.66
C ARG A 42 17.53 19.05 -17.59
N VAL A 43 17.13 17.77 -17.79
CA VAL A 43 15.74 17.31 -17.66
C VAL A 43 15.73 16.17 -16.66
N ALA A 44 15.01 16.30 -15.57
CA ALA A 44 14.83 15.25 -14.59
C ALA A 44 13.48 14.58 -14.80
N VAL A 45 13.45 13.25 -14.80
CA VAL A 45 12.27 12.41 -14.97
C VAL A 45 12.17 11.41 -13.84
N ASP A 46 10.94 11.05 -13.49
CA ASP A 46 10.70 9.97 -12.55
C ASP A 46 11.11 8.62 -13.15
N GLN A 47 11.68 7.73 -12.33
CA GLN A 47 12.13 6.40 -12.80
C GLN A 47 10.96 5.49 -13.20
N SER A 48 9.74 5.76 -12.75
CA SER A 48 8.53 5.06 -13.17
C SER A 48 8.04 5.49 -14.56
N THR A 49 8.66 6.52 -15.16
CA THR A 49 8.30 7.02 -16.49
C THR A 49 8.44 5.92 -17.53
N GLN A 50 7.33 5.56 -18.17
CA GLN A 50 7.32 4.50 -19.18
C GLN A 50 8.21 4.86 -20.37
N ALA A 51 8.97 3.90 -20.88
CA ALA A 51 9.92 4.08 -22.00
C ALA A 51 9.25 4.69 -23.26
N ARG A 52 7.96 4.38 -23.51
CA ARG A 52 7.20 4.95 -24.64
C ARG A 52 7.07 6.49 -24.57
N PHE A 53 7.19 7.10 -23.40
CA PHE A 53 7.21 8.55 -23.23
C PHE A 53 8.64 9.07 -23.11
N LEU A 54 9.52 8.30 -22.47
CA LEU A 54 10.89 8.72 -22.21
C LEU A 54 11.71 8.83 -23.51
N PHE A 55 11.69 7.84 -24.38
CA PHE A 55 12.50 7.86 -25.61
C PHE A 55 12.12 9.00 -26.57
N PRO A 56 10.84 9.28 -26.89
CA PRO A 56 10.48 10.44 -27.67
C PRO A 56 10.88 11.76 -26.98
N MET A 57 10.77 11.84 -25.65
CA MET A 57 11.21 13.01 -24.90
C MET A 57 12.73 13.22 -25.05
N MET A 58 13.53 12.16 -24.90
CA MET A 58 14.98 12.23 -25.08
C MET A 58 15.36 12.67 -26.51
N ALA A 59 14.67 12.17 -27.52
CA ALA A 59 14.88 12.59 -28.91
C ALA A 59 14.52 14.07 -29.12
N ALA A 60 13.45 14.55 -28.53
CA ALA A 60 13.04 15.96 -28.63
C ALA A 60 14.01 16.92 -27.87
N PHE A 61 14.57 16.47 -26.75
CA PHE A 61 15.52 17.22 -25.92
C PHE A 61 16.96 16.67 -26.10
N ASP A 62 17.36 16.47 -27.31
CA ASP A 62 18.62 15.83 -27.77
C ASP A 62 19.91 16.43 -27.19
N ARG A 63 19.87 17.72 -26.76
CA ARG A 63 20.99 18.43 -26.14
C ARG A 63 20.89 18.53 -24.63
N SER A 64 19.92 17.85 -24.01
CA SER A 64 19.72 17.88 -22.58
C SER A 64 20.37 16.67 -21.90
N GLN A 65 20.91 16.84 -20.71
CA GLN A 65 21.28 15.75 -19.83
C GLN A 65 20.03 15.26 -19.11
N PHE A 66 19.72 13.97 -19.23
CA PHE A 66 18.62 13.34 -18.48
C PHE A 66 19.12 12.83 -17.13
N LEU A 67 18.35 13.10 -16.09
CA LEU A 67 18.63 12.75 -14.70
C LEU A 67 17.38 12.10 -14.08
N SER A 68 17.57 11.34 -13.00
CA SER A 68 16.44 10.88 -12.18
C SER A 68 15.90 12.03 -11.32
N ALA A 69 14.56 12.20 -11.32
CA ALA A 69 13.84 13.08 -10.40
C ALA A 69 13.40 12.35 -9.13
N THR A 70 13.55 11.04 -9.07
CA THR A 70 12.95 10.16 -8.04
C THR A 70 13.30 10.62 -6.64
N ALA A 71 14.58 10.86 -6.34
CA ALA A 71 14.98 11.31 -5.00
C ALA A 71 14.35 12.66 -4.57
N ILE A 72 14.07 13.55 -5.54
CA ILE A 72 13.40 14.83 -5.26
C ILE A 72 11.91 14.59 -4.99
N LEU A 73 11.27 13.76 -5.82
CA LEU A 73 9.85 13.45 -5.69
C LEU A 73 9.58 12.67 -4.40
N ASP A 74 10.40 11.69 -4.08
CA ASP A 74 10.32 10.92 -2.83
C ASP A 74 10.43 11.84 -1.61
N ALA A 75 11.41 12.76 -1.62
CA ALA A 75 11.57 13.71 -0.52
C ALA A 75 10.35 14.64 -0.31
N LEU A 76 9.61 14.95 -1.38
CA LEU A 76 8.38 15.75 -1.31
C LEU A 76 7.17 14.92 -0.84
N ARG A 77 7.16 13.59 -1.12
CA ARG A 77 6.03 12.69 -0.86
C ARG A 77 6.11 12.00 0.49
N VAL A 78 7.32 11.83 1.05
CA VAL A 78 7.54 11.02 2.26
C VAL A 78 6.79 11.58 3.48
N CYS A 79 6.73 12.90 3.65
CA CYS A 79 6.02 13.55 4.75
C CYS A 79 4.73 14.18 4.23
N LYS A 80 3.61 13.58 4.60
CA LYS A 80 2.25 14.02 4.23
C LYS A 80 1.87 15.29 4.98
N ASP A 81 1.31 16.25 4.28
CA ASP A 81 0.74 17.46 4.88
C ASP A 81 -0.58 17.16 5.64
N PRO A 82 -1.17 18.10 6.37
CA PRO A 82 -2.40 17.84 7.13
C PRO A 82 -3.58 17.40 6.27
N GLU A 83 -3.74 17.91 5.04
CA GLU A 83 -4.82 17.50 4.14
C GLU A 83 -4.59 16.07 3.62
N GLU A 84 -3.37 15.75 3.23
CA GLU A 84 -2.95 14.42 2.78
C GLU A 84 -3.17 13.36 3.89
N ARG A 85 -2.78 13.69 5.14
CA ARG A 85 -3.02 12.84 6.31
C ARG A 85 -4.51 12.55 6.53
N GLU A 86 -5.39 13.55 6.38
CA GLU A 86 -6.84 13.33 6.53
C GLU A 86 -7.41 12.50 5.37
N ARG A 87 -6.87 12.64 4.15
CA ARG A 87 -7.24 11.78 3.03
C ARG A 87 -6.91 10.32 3.32
N MET A 88 -5.73 10.02 3.86
CA MET A 88 -5.33 8.67 4.26
C MET A 88 -6.22 8.11 5.38
N ARG A 89 -6.49 8.91 6.43
CA ARG A 89 -7.43 8.50 7.50
C ARG A 89 -8.79 8.14 6.94
N ARG A 90 -9.27 8.94 5.98
CA ARG A 90 -10.57 8.67 5.34
C ARG A 90 -10.53 7.41 4.48
N ALA A 91 -9.49 7.20 3.69
CA ALA A 91 -9.30 5.99 2.89
C ALA A 91 -9.32 4.73 3.79
N CYS A 92 -8.56 4.74 4.90
CA CYS A 92 -8.51 3.64 5.85
C CYS A 92 -9.89 3.35 6.50
N ARG A 93 -10.62 4.40 6.91
CA ARG A 93 -11.98 4.22 7.46
C ARG A 93 -12.94 3.59 6.43
N LEU A 94 -12.83 3.96 5.17
CA LEU A 94 -13.68 3.40 4.11
C LEU A 94 -13.28 1.97 3.75
N GLY A 95 -11.98 1.67 3.68
CA GLY A 95 -11.47 0.33 3.41
C GLY A 95 -11.92 -0.68 4.47
N GLN A 96 -11.72 -0.37 5.75
CA GLN A 96 -12.15 -1.28 6.82
C GLN A 96 -13.68 -1.44 6.90
N GLU A 97 -14.46 -0.41 6.55
CA GLU A 97 -15.91 -0.54 6.45
C GLU A 97 -16.32 -1.44 5.29
N ALA A 98 -15.62 -1.39 4.15
CA ALA A 98 -15.84 -2.29 3.03
C ALA A 98 -15.59 -3.76 3.42
N LEU A 99 -14.46 -4.03 4.11
CA LEU A 99 -14.17 -5.37 4.61
C LEU A 99 -15.24 -5.84 5.60
N LYS A 100 -15.65 -4.99 6.54
CA LYS A 100 -16.69 -5.30 7.52
C LYS A 100 -18.00 -5.70 6.84
N ARG A 101 -18.45 -4.98 5.81
CA ARG A 101 -19.65 -5.31 5.03
C ARG A 101 -19.51 -6.61 4.28
N THR A 102 -18.33 -6.85 3.69
CA THR A 102 -18.04 -8.10 2.99
C THR A 102 -18.05 -9.28 3.93
N MET A 103 -17.43 -9.16 5.11
CA MET A 103 -17.38 -10.22 6.12
C MET A 103 -18.68 -10.42 6.87
N ALA A 104 -19.68 -9.56 6.71
CA ALA A 104 -21.01 -9.76 7.31
C ALA A 104 -21.72 -11.03 6.80
N ASP A 105 -21.35 -11.53 5.62
CA ASP A 105 -21.86 -12.79 5.08
C ASP A 105 -21.29 -14.02 5.85
N GLY A 106 -20.26 -13.85 6.70
CA GLY A 106 -19.73 -14.86 7.61
C GLY A 106 -19.40 -16.18 6.93
N ALA A 107 -19.93 -17.28 7.49
CA ALA A 107 -19.69 -18.65 6.99
C ALA A 107 -20.23 -18.92 5.57
N ASP A 108 -21.11 -18.05 5.03
CA ASP A 108 -21.63 -18.18 3.66
C ASP A 108 -20.56 -17.97 2.60
N TRP A 109 -19.35 -17.54 2.98
CA TRP A 109 -18.19 -17.50 2.10
C TRP A 109 -17.60 -18.89 1.80
N VAL A 110 -17.83 -19.88 2.66
CA VAL A 110 -17.38 -21.27 2.41
C VAL A 110 -18.04 -21.79 1.12
N TRP A 111 -17.24 -22.44 0.29
CA TRP A 111 -17.57 -22.94 -1.07
C TRP A 111 -17.73 -21.87 -2.16
N LYS A 112 -17.56 -20.58 -1.85
CA LYS A 112 -17.38 -19.54 -2.87
C LYS A 112 -15.90 -19.42 -3.25
N THR A 113 -15.60 -18.80 -4.38
CA THR A 113 -14.22 -18.61 -4.82
C THR A 113 -13.57 -17.36 -4.20
N GLU A 114 -12.24 -17.34 -4.13
CA GLU A 114 -11.46 -16.15 -3.77
C GLU A 114 -11.84 -14.95 -4.65
N GLY A 115 -12.04 -15.18 -5.96
CA GLY A 115 -12.48 -14.16 -6.90
C GLY A 115 -13.89 -13.63 -6.63
N ALA A 116 -14.82 -14.48 -6.14
CA ALA A 116 -16.14 -14.02 -5.73
C ALA A 116 -16.06 -13.11 -4.49
N PHE A 117 -15.18 -13.44 -3.55
CA PHE A 117 -14.90 -12.60 -2.39
C PHE A 117 -14.31 -11.24 -2.82
N PHE A 118 -13.29 -11.26 -3.69
CA PHE A 118 -12.70 -10.04 -4.23
C PHE A 118 -13.72 -9.17 -4.96
N ALA A 119 -14.60 -9.76 -5.77
CA ALA A 119 -15.63 -9.02 -6.48
C ALA A 119 -16.60 -8.31 -5.51
N ARG A 120 -17.01 -8.98 -4.42
CA ARG A 120 -17.85 -8.37 -3.39
C ARG A 120 -17.11 -7.26 -2.64
N LEU A 121 -15.87 -7.48 -2.24
CA LEU A 121 -15.06 -6.47 -1.55
C LEU A 121 -14.87 -5.23 -2.43
N SER A 122 -14.54 -5.42 -3.71
CA SER A 122 -14.38 -4.33 -4.69
C SER A 122 -15.69 -3.55 -4.89
N TYR A 123 -16.83 -4.24 -4.91
CA TYR A 123 -18.13 -3.60 -4.98
C TYR A 123 -18.39 -2.71 -3.75
N GLU A 124 -18.15 -3.23 -2.53
CA GLU A 124 -18.34 -2.46 -1.30
C GLU A 124 -17.38 -1.24 -1.23
N MET A 125 -16.12 -1.43 -1.63
CA MET A 125 -15.14 -0.34 -1.72
C MET A 125 -15.62 0.76 -2.67
N THR A 126 -16.09 0.39 -3.86
CA THR A 126 -16.61 1.33 -4.86
C THR A 126 -17.86 2.05 -4.38
N CYS A 127 -18.81 1.33 -3.73
CA CYS A 127 -20.01 1.93 -3.14
C CYS A 127 -19.70 2.97 -2.05
N LEU A 128 -18.60 2.76 -1.31
CA LEU A 128 -18.12 3.70 -0.30
C LEU A 128 -17.30 4.86 -0.89
N GLY A 129 -17.03 4.85 -2.19
CA GLY A 129 -16.33 5.91 -2.90
C GLY A 129 -14.82 5.75 -2.97
N LEU A 130 -14.29 4.56 -2.69
CA LEU A 130 -12.91 4.20 -3.01
C LEU A 130 -12.78 3.92 -4.51
N ALA A 131 -11.67 4.35 -5.08
CA ALA A 131 -11.26 4.03 -6.43
C ALA A 131 -10.13 2.99 -6.42
N GLU A 132 -9.86 2.39 -7.58
CA GLU A 132 -8.74 1.46 -7.79
C GLU A 132 -8.69 0.30 -6.79
N PRO A 133 -9.82 -0.41 -6.53
CA PRO A 133 -9.82 -1.51 -5.59
C PRO A 133 -8.91 -2.64 -6.08
N GLY A 134 -7.98 -3.06 -5.22
CA GLY A 134 -7.11 -4.21 -5.43
C GLY A 134 -7.13 -5.12 -4.21
N ALA A 135 -7.01 -6.42 -4.41
CA ALA A 135 -6.85 -7.36 -3.30
C ALA A 135 -6.11 -8.63 -3.72
N CYS A 136 -5.38 -9.18 -2.74
CA CYS A 136 -4.88 -10.54 -2.72
C CYS A 136 -5.75 -11.33 -1.73
N VAL A 137 -6.58 -12.24 -2.23
CA VAL A 137 -7.47 -13.08 -1.43
C VAL A 137 -6.98 -14.52 -1.51
N CYS A 138 -6.53 -15.07 -0.39
CA CYS A 138 -5.84 -16.35 -0.34
C CYS A 138 -6.48 -17.29 0.66
N SER A 139 -7.02 -18.41 0.19
CA SER A 139 -7.64 -19.44 1.03
C SER A 139 -6.69 -20.61 1.30
N GLY A 140 -6.64 -21.07 2.55
CA GLY A 140 -5.88 -22.25 2.95
C GLY A 140 -4.39 -22.15 2.59
N ALA A 141 -3.88 -23.14 1.84
CA ALA A 141 -2.46 -23.18 1.47
C ALA A 141 -2.00 -22.04 0.55
N ASN A 142 -2.91 -21.40 -0.18
CA ASN A 142 -2.59 -20.23 -1.01
C ASN A 142 -2.08 -19.05 -0.17
N ALA A 143 -2.56 -18.93 1.08
CA ALA A 143 -2.11 -17.92 2.01
C ALA A 143 -0.63 -18.07 2.40
N ALA A 144 0.01 -19.20 2.14
CA ALA A 144 1.44 -19.41 2.37
C ALA A 144 2.34 -18.76 1.31
N ASP A 145 1.77 -18.23 0.22
CA ASP A 145 2.46 -17.41 -0.76
C ASP A 145 2.08 -15.94 -0.56
N PRO A 146 3.00 -15.08 -0.06
CA PRO A 146 2.70 -13.67 0.22
C PRO A 146 2.31 -12.87 -1.02
N HIS A 147 2.64 -13.34 -2.22
CA HIS A 147 2.37 -12.69 -3.51
C HIS A 147 1.42 -13.51 -4.41
N TYR A 148 0.60 -14.37 -3.81
CA TYR A 148 -0.38 -15.16 -4.55
C TYR A 148 -1.29 -14.28 -5.41
N THR A 149 -1.40 -14.60 -6.69
CA THR A 149 -2.20 -13.85 -7.67
C THR A 149 -3.34 -14.69 -8.27
N GLY A 150 -3.75 -15.77 -7.61
CA GLY A 150 -4.86 -16.59 -8.04
C GLY A 150 -6.22 -15.90 -7.90
N GLY A 151 -7.27 -16.69 -7.74
CA GLY A 151 -8.63 -16.16 -7.57
C GLY A 151 -9.71 -17.20 -7.84
N ASN A 152 -9.32 -18.37 -8.35
CA ASN A 152 -10.24 -19.44 -8.68
C ASN A 152 -10.35 -20.52 -7.59
N ALA A 153 -9.49 -20.48 -6.57
CA ALA A 153 -9.59 -21.44 -5.49
C ALA A 153 -10.86 -21.20 -4.68
N VAL A 154 -11.41 -22.30 -4.17
CA VAL A 154 -12.62 -22.29 -3.36
C VAL A 154 -12.24 -22.12 -1.90
N ILE A 155 -12.90 -21.20 -1.20
CA ILE A 155 -12.75 -20.98 0.24
C ILE A 155 -13.28 -22.24 0.95
N GLN A 156 -12.38 -22.90 1.70
CA GLN A 156 -12.67 -24.18 2.33
C GLN A 156 -13.14 -23.99 3.77
N ALA A 157 -14.01 -24.92 4.24
CA ALA A 157 -14.24 -25.07 5.68
C ALA A 157 -12.96 -25.58 6.37
N ASN A 158 -12.73 -25.18 7.61
CA ASN A 158 -11.55 -25.48 8.41
C ASN A 158 -10.23 -24.99 7.74
N ALA A 159 -10.29 -23.83 7.11
CA ALA A 159 -9.14 -23.18 6.47
C ALA A 159 -9.10 -21.69 6.75
N CYS A 160 -7.92 -21.10 6.63
CA CYS A 160 -7.77 -19.65 6.71
C CYS A 160 -8.23 -18.95 5.43
N LEU A 161 -8.59 -17.66 5.58
CA LEU A 161 -8.72 -16.69 4.51
C LEU A 161 -7.89 -15.48 4.84
N LEU A 162 -6.80 -15.28 4.12
CA LEU A 162 -6.01 -14.04 4.18
C LEU A 162 -6.57 -13.08 3.13
N VAL A 163 -6.88 -11.88 3.55
CA VAL A 163 -7.40 -10.80 2.70
C VAL A 163 -6.48 -9.60 2.88
N ASP A 164 -5.69 -9.32 1.85
CA ASP A 164 -4.84 -8.15 1.73
C ASP A 164 -5.43 -7.27 0.63
N PHE A 165 -5.77 -6.03 0.97
CA PHE A 165 -6.50 -5.18 0.05
C PHE A 165 -6.25 -3.70 0.26
N GLY A 166 -6.35 -2.97 -0.84
CA GLY A 166 -6.20 -1.52 -0.87
C GLY A 166 -7.06 -0.86 -1.94
N GLY A 167 -7.10 0.45 -1.87
CA GLY A 167 -7.76 1.32 -2.84
C GLY A 167 -7.55 2.79 -2.46
N THR A 168 -7.95 3.72 -3.32
CA THR A 168 -7.68 5.13 -3.11
C THR A 168 -8.94 5.95 -2.79
N TRP A 169 -8.77 6.93 -1.91
CA TRP A 169 -9.72 8.01 -1.74
C TRP A 169 -9.05 9.36 -1.99
N LYS A 170 -9.53 10.08 -3.00
CA LYS A 170 -8.88 11.32 -3.48
C LYS A 170 -7.37 11.13 -3.72
N ASP A 171 -7.04 10.06 -4.41
CA ASP A 171 -5.69 9.70 -4.85
C ASP A 171 -4.74 9.20 -3.73
N TYR A 172 -5.21 8.97 -2.48
CA TYR A 172 -4.42 8.42 -1.37
C TYR A 172 -4.88 7.00 -1.02
N TYR A 173 -3.91 6.09 -0.91
CA TYR A 173 -4.16 4.67 -0.66
C TYR A 173 -4.53 4.38 0.80
N THR A 174 -5.43 3.40 0.98
CA THR A 174 -5.48 2.51 2.15
C THR A 174 -4.87 1.18 1.77
N ASP A 175 -4.24 0.52 2.74
CA ASP A 175 -3.65 -0.80 2.60
C ASP A 175 -3.84 -1.56 3.90
N MET A 176 -4.48 -2.74 3.86
CA MET A 176 -4.82 -3.49 5.07
C MET A 176 -4.88 -4.99 4.80
N THR A 177 -4.25 -5.77 5.66
CA THR A 177 -4.38 -7.23 5.66
C THR A 177 -5.02 -7.73 6.95
N ARG A 178 -5.96 -8.69 6.80
CA ARG A 178 -6.49 -9.50 7.90
C ARG A 178 -6.54 -10.97 7.50
N THR A 179 -6.33 -11.83 8.49
CA THR A 179 -6.41 -13.28 8.29
C THR A 179 -7.50 -13.85 9.20
N PHE A 180 -8.47 -14.52 8.59
CA PHE A 180 -9.64 -15.14 9.23
C PHE A 180 -9.51 -16.66 9.21
N TRP A 181 -10.41 -17.32 9.93
CA TRP A 181 -10.56 -18.78 9.86
C TRP A 181 -12.04 -19.17 9.71
N PHE A 182 -12.32 -20.13 8.86
CA PHE A 182 -13.66 -20.70 8.71
C PHE A 182 -13.75 -22.05 9.43
N GLY A 183 -14.65 -22.16 10.43
CA GLY A 183 -14.81 -23.36 11.26
C GLY A 183 -13.90 -23.35 12.49
N LYS A 184 -13.49 -24.54 12.97
CA LYS A 184 -12.64 -24.70 14.15
C LYS A 184 -11.15 -24.58 13.77
N PRO A 185 -10.43 -23.56 14.25
CA PRO A 185 -9.03 -23.38 13.89
C PRO A 185 -8.14 -24.47 14.51
N GLU A 186 -7.10 -24.85 13.76
CA GLU A 186 -6.06 -25.72 14.29
C GLU A 186 -5.19 -24.99 15.32
N PRO A 187 -4.67 -25.69 16.37
CA PRO A 187 -3.92 -25.04 17.43
C PRO A 187 -2.68 -24.29 16.94
N GLU A 188 -1.99 -24.78 15.92
CA GLU A 188 -0.81 -24.08 15.38
C GLU A 188 -1.20 -22.81 14.65
N PHE A 189 -2.33 -22.78 13.93
CA PHE A 189 -2.81 -21.55 13.32
C PHE A 189 -3.11 -20.47 14.37
N VAL A 190 -3.80 -20.83 15.44
CA VAL A 190 -4.11 -19.91 16.55
C VAL A 190 -2.81 -19.34 17.15
N LYS A 191 -1.81 -20.21 17.38
CA LYS A 191 -0.49 -19.82 17.89
C LYS A 191 0.22 -18.87 16.93
N VAL A 192 0.26 -19.19 15.64
CA VAL A 192 0.92 -18.37 14.62
C VAL A 192 0.23 -17.01 14.49
N HIS A 193 -1.11 -17.00 14.48
CA HIS A 193 -1.89 -15.76 14.41
C HIS A 193 -1.58 -14.83 15.61
N ASP A 194 -1.53 -15.37 16.84
CA ASP A 194 -1.16 -14.61 18.03
C ASP A 194 0.26 -14.02 17.92
N ILE A 195 1.23 -14.80 17.41
CA ILE A 195 2.60 -14.34 17.19
C ILE A 195 2.62 -13.15 16.23
N VAL A 196 1.90 -13.23 15.12
CA VAL A 196 1.83 -12.15 14.11
C VAL A 196 1.14 -10.91 14.70
N CYS A 197 0.07 -11.06 15.47
CA CYS A 197 -0.56 -9.95 16.20
C CYS A 197 0.43 -9.24 17.13
N ARG A 198 1.19 -10.01 17.93
CA ARG A 198 2.21 -9.45 18.84
C ARG A 198 3.35 -8.81 18.05
N ALA A 199 3.75 -9.35 16.92
CA ALA A 199 4.78 -8.77 16.07
C ALA A 199 4.32 -7.42 15.48
N ASN A 200 3.07 -7.32 15.01
CA ASN A 200 2.49 -6.06 14.53
C ASN A 200 2.44 -5.02 15.67
N ALA A 201 2.00 -5.41 16.85
CA ALA A 201 1.96 -4.53 18.02
C ALA A 201 3.36 -4.03 18.43
N ALA A 202 4.36 -4.93 18.47
CA ALA A 202 5.74 -4.58 18.80
C ALA A 202 6.36 -3.62 17.77
N ALA A 203 6.07 -3.81 16.47
CA ALA A 203 6.48 -2.92 15.41
C ALA A 203 5.85 -1.51 15.57
N ALA A 204 4.56 -1.44 15.87
CA ALA A 204 3.86 -0.18 16.13
C ALA A 204 4.45 0.55 17.35
N GLU A 205 4.77 -0.17 18.44
CA GLU A 205 5.40 0.41 19.62
C GLU A 205 6.83 0.91 19.34
N ALA A 206 7.56 0.27 18.45
CA ALA A 206 8.92 0.67 18.05
C ALA A 206 8.91 1.92 17.15
N ALA A 207 7.79 2.26 16.50
CA ALA A 207 7.62 3.41 15.63
C ALA A 207 7.58 4.72 16.44
N LYS A 208 8.76 5.23 16.80
CA LYS A 208 8.91 6.46 17.60
C LYS A 208 9.63 7.54 16.81
N LEU A 209 9.21 8.81 17.01
CA LEU A 209 9.88 9.96 16.42
C LEU A 209 11.37 9.95 16.70
N GLY A 210 12.18 10.24 15.70
CA GLY A 210 13.63 10.27 15.81
C GLY A 210 14.33 8.91 15.77
N ARG A 211 13.58 7.79 15.70
CA ARG A 211 14.13 6.44 15.51
C ARG A 211 14.27 6.12 14.02
N ALA A 212 15.20 5.26 13.67
CA ALA A 212 15.35 4.75 12.31
C ALA A 212 14.23 3.75 11.99
N LEU A 213 13.71 3.77 10.77
CA LEU A 213 12.60 2.92 10.35
C LEU A 213 12.94 1.41 10.42
N GLN A 214 14.21 1.03 10.26
CA GLN A 214 14.66 -0.36 10.50
C GLN A 214 14.34 -0.90 11.90
N GLU A 215 14.19 -0.03 12.92
CA GLU A 215 13.84 -0.48 14.27
C GLU A 215 12.42 -1.06 14.32
N VAL A 216 11.54 -0.64 13.43
CA VAL A 216 10.19 -1.19 13.27
C VAL A 216 10.26 -2.63 12.74
N ASP A 217 11.10 -2.89 11.72
CA ASP A 217 11.33 -4.24 11.19
C ASP A 217 11.96 -5.15 12.23
N ARG A 218 13.00 -4.66 12.92
CA ARG A 218 13.72 -5.42 13.94
C ARG A 218 12.80 -5.85 15.08
N ALA A 219 11.86 -4.98 15.49
CA ALA A 219 10.91 -5.29 16.56
C ALA A 219 9.95 -6.41 16.17
N ALA A 220 9.33 -6.32 14.96
CA ALA A 220 8.47 -7.38 14.46
C ALA A 220 9.22 -8.70 14.28
N ARG A 221 10.35 -8.63 13.60
CA ARG A 221 11.20 -9.79 13.29
C ARG A 221 11.71 -10.50 14.53
N LYS A 222 12.03 -9.74 15.57
CA LYS A 222 12.45 -10.31 16.85
C LYS A 222 11.36 -11.17 17.48
N VAL A 223 10.11 -10.70 17.54
CA VAL A 223 8.97 -11.46 18.08
C VAL A 223 8.78 -12.78 17.34
N ILE A 224 8.82 -12.74 16.01
CA ILE A 224 8.63 -13.92 15.17
C ILE A 224 9.81 -14.90 15.30
N THR A 225 11.05 -14.39 15.37
CA THR A 225 12.27 -15.21 15.50
C THR A 225 12.35 -15.88 16.87
N ASP A 226 12.07 -15.14 17.94
CA ASP A 226 12.07 -15.67 19.31
C ASP A 226 11.01 -16.78 19.51
N ALA A 227 9.91 -16.71 18.72
CA ALA A 227 8.88 -17.75 18.71
C ALA A 227 9.25 -18.98 17.84
N GLY A 228 10.41 -18.98 17.15
CA GLY A 228 10.91 -20.07 16.32
C GLY A 228 10.44 -20.04 14.87
N TYR A 229 9.77 -18.96 14.41
CA TYR A 229 9.24 -18.83 13.06
C TYR A 229 10.04 -17.86 12.15
N GLY A 230 11.22 -17.40 12.57
CA GLY A 230 12.06 -16.47 11.81
C GLY A 230 12.24 -16.80 10.33
N PRO A 231 12.57 -18.06 9.95
CA PRO A 231 12.72 -18.45 8.53
C PRO A 231 11.46 -18.32 7.68
N TYR A 232 10.29 -18.19 8.30
CA TYR A 232 8.99 -18.07 7.62
C TYR A 232 8.49 -16.63 7.51
N PHE A 233 9.24 -15.64 8.00
CA PHE A 233 9.00 -14.22 7.77
C PHE A 233 9.94 -13.71 6.68
N ILE A 234 9.52 -13.82 5.43
CA ILE A 234 10.37 -13.77 4.24
C ILE A 234 10.34 -12.44 3.47
N HIS A 235 9.66 -11.43 4.01
CA HIS A 235 9.61 -10.09 3.41
C HIS A 235 9.93 -8.99 4.45
N ARG A 236 9.98 -7.74 4.02
CA ARG A 236 10.10 -6.55 4.88
C ARG A 236 8.85 -6.39 5.75
N THR A 237 8.99 -5.69 6.87
CA THR A 237 7.85 -5.41 7.77
C THR A 237 6.88 -4.36 7.21
N GLY A 238 7.30 -3.56 6.21
CA GLY A 238 6.40 -2.59 5.60
C GLY A 238 7.08 -1.69 4.57
N HIS A 239 6.30 -0.80 4.01
CA HIS A 239 6.69 0.17 3.00
C HIS A 239 6.00 1.51 3.22
N GLY A 240 6.54 2.60 2.67
CA GLY A 240 5.83 3.87 2.60
C GLY A 240 4.53 3.73 1.82
N VAL A 241 3.53 4.52 2.18
CA VAL A 241 2.22 4.58 1.49
C VAL A 241 1.81 6.03 1.31
N GLY A 242 1.15 6.34 0.21
CA GLY A 242 0.64 7.67 -0.09
C GLY A 242 -0.19 7.71 -1.35
N ILE A 243 0.31 8.40 -2.38
CA ILE A 243 -0.30 8.45 -3.72
C ILE A 243 -0.10 7.12 -4.45
N ASP A 244 1.02 6.44 -4.20
CA ASP A 244 1.23 5.05 -4.61
C ASP A 244 1.07 4.14 -3.39
N VAL A 245 0.63 2.90 -3.63
CA VAL A 245 0.55 1.90 -2.57
C VAL A 245 1.93 1.59 -2.00
N HIS A 246 2.96 1.51 -2.85
CA HIS A 246 4.34 1.31 -2.46
C HIS A 246 5.16 2.58 -2.70
N GLU A 247 5.53 3.26 -1.63
CA GLU A 247 6.45 4.40 -1.62
C GLU A 247 7.69 4.09 -0.78
N THR A 248 8.73 4.91 -0.91
CA THR A 248 9.87 4.93 0.02
C THR A 248 9.53 5.79 1.26
N PRO A 249 10.22 5.55 2.41
CA PRO A 249 11.15 4.47 2.72
C PRO A 249 10.47 3.17 3.12
N ASN A 250 11.24 2.05 3.16
CA ASN A 250 10.74 0.74 3.59
C ASN A 250 11.03 0.48 5.06
N ALA A 251 10.09 -0.13 5.78
CA ALA A 251 10.37 -0.70 7.11
C ALA A 251 11.09 -2.05 6.93
N ALA A 252 12.41 -2.00 6.79
CA ALA A 252 13.27 -3.13 6.51
C ALA A 252 14.64 -2.96 7.18
N GLU A 253 15.37 -4.07 7.36
CA GLU A 253 16.75 -4.02 7.83
C GLU A 253 17.62 -3.19 6.88
N GLY A 254 18.45 -2.30 7.44
CA GLY A 254 19.30 -1.38 6.69
C GLY A 254 18.64 -0.04 6.35
N GLU A 255 17.35 0.15 6.57
CA GLU A 255 16.70 1.44 6.34
C GLU A 255 16.97 2.40 7.52
N THR A 256 17.76 3.43 7.24
CA THR A 256 18.22 4.39 8.25
C THR A 256 17.40 5.70 8.25
N ALA A 257 16.38 5.82 7.40
CA ALA A 257 15.48 6.96 7.41
C ALA A 257 14.87 7.16 8.79
N VAL A 258 14.99 8.38 9.30
CA VAL A 258 14.52 8.73 10.64
C VAL A 258 13.05 9.11 10.59
N LEU A 259 12.24 8.49 11.44
CA LEU A 259 10.81 8.73 11.56
C LEU A 259 10.53 10.19 11.95
N LYS A 260 9.71 10.87 11.15
CA LYS A 260 9.32 12.28 11.28
C LYS A 260 7.79 12.40 11.16
N PRO A 261 7.20 13.48 11.71
CA PRO A 261 5.78 13.78 11.50
C PRO A 261 5.44 13.83 10.02
N GLY A 262 4.31 13.23 9.64
CA GLY A 262 3.84 13.12 8.26
C GLY A 262 4.25 11.86 7.53
N MET A 263 5.22 11.11 8.01
CA MET A 263 5.57 9.83 7.41
C MET A 263 4.45 8.82 7.62
N ALA A 264 4.05 8.13 6.54
CA ALA A 264 3.04 7.07 6.56
C ALA A 264 3.63 5.81 5.93
N PHE A 265 3.42 4.66 6.57
CA PHE A 265 3.97 3.37 6.14
C PHE A 265 3.11 2.22 6.65
N SER A 266 3.19 1.05 5.98
CA SER A 266 2.55 -0.18 6.43
C SER A 266 3.36 -0.84 7.55
N ILE A 267 2.65 -1.58 8.42
CA ILE A 267 3.21 -2.52 9.40
C ILE A 267 2.49 -3.85 9.16
N GLU A 268 3.15 -4.76 8.46
CA GLU A 268 2.55 -5.97 7.87
C GLU A 268 3.35 -7.26 8.15
N PRO A 269 3.80 -7.55 9.37
CA PRO A 269 4.51 -8.80 9.62
C PRO A 269 3.64 -10.01 9.25
N GLY A 270 4.30 -11.08 8.76
CA GLY A 270 3.64 -12.31 8.39
C GLY A 270 4.48 -13.55 8.64
N ILE A 271 3.81 -14.69 8.79
CA ILE A 271 4.40 -16.03 8.89
C ILE A 271 3.72 -16.90 7.84
N TYR A 272 4.52 -17.53 6.97
CA TYR A 272 4.04 -18.31 5.83
C TYR A 272 4.59 -19.73 5.91
N LEU A 273 3.70 -20.70 6.18
CA LEU A 273 4.07 -22.12 6.31
C LEU A 273 3.75 -22.84 4.98
N PRO A 274 4.75 -23.14 4.14
CA PRO A 274 4.55 -23.67 2.80
C PRO A 274 3.63 -24.90 2.78
N GLY A 275 2.64 -24.88 1.87
CA GLY A 275 1.67 -25.96 1.68
C GLY A 275 0.61 -26.06 2.79
N ARG A 276 0.59 -25.16 3.75
CA ARG A 276 -0.34 -25.20 4.87
C ARG A 276 -1.19 -23.92 4.95
N PHE A 277 -0.62 -22.83 5.44
CA PHE A 277 -1.30 -21.55 5.58
C PHE A 277 -0.30 -20.41 5.73
N GLY A 278 -0.75 -19.20 5.55
CA GLY A 278 -0.06 -17.97 5.93
C GLY A 278 -0.93 -17.09 6.81
N VAL A 279 -0.28 -16.28 7.62
CA VAL A 279 -0.92 -15.23 8.42
C VAL A 279 -0.18 -13.93 8.19
N ARG A 280 -0.89 -12.88 7.79
CA ARG A 280 -0.43 -11.49 7.77
C ARG A 280 -1.45 -10.61 8.46
N ILE A 281 -0.98 -9.68 9.25
CA ILE A 281 -1.79 -8.64 9.88
C ILE A 281 -1.12 -7.31 9.58
N GLU A 282 -1.85 -6.45 8.91
CA GLU A 282 -1.34 -5.20 8.41
C GLU A 282 -2.21 -4.03 8.81
N ASP A 283 -1.55 -2.97 9.21
CA ASP A 283 -2.16 -1.66 9.42
C ASP A 283 -1.26 -0.57 8.86
N LEU A 284 -1.85 0.54 8.42
CA LEU A 284 -1.11 1.76 8.13
C LEU A 284 -0.83 2.53 9.42
N ALA A 285 0.42 2.90 9.57
CA ALA A 285 0.93 3.80 10.61
C ALA A 285 1.18 5.19 10.03
N LEU A 286 0.73 6.23 10.72
CA LEU A 286 1.01 7.62 10.42
C LEU A 286 1.76 8.25 11.59
N MET A 287 2.93 8.81 11.32
CA MET A 287 3.66 9.58 12.32
C MET A 287 3.02 10.96 12.48
N THR A 288 2.59 11.26 13.68
CA THR A 288 2.10 12.59 14.08
C THR A 288 3.12 13.29 14.96
N GLU A 289 2.87 14.52 15.34
CA GLU A 289 3.68 15.28 16.29
C GLU A 289 3.69 14.63 17.70
N ASP A 290 2.63 13.87 18.03
CA ASP A 290 2.45 13.18 19.33
C ASP A 290 2.96 11.74 19.33
N GLY A 291 3.38 11.21 18.17
CA GLY A 291 3.85 9.83 17.99
C GLY A 291 3.15 9.10 16.85
N VAL A 292 3.13 7.77 16.94
CA VAL A 292 2.48 6.93 15.92
C VAL A 292 0.97 6.86 16.12
N GLU A 293 0.23 7.07 15.03
CA GLU A 293 -1.21 6.83 14.92
C GLU A 293 -1.43 5.62 14.00
N ILE A 294 -2.13 4.60 14.47
CA ILE A 294 -2.57 3.48 13.62
C ILE A 294 -3.91 3.86 13.00
N LEU A 295 -3.96 3.84 11.67
CA LEU A 295 -5.11 4.37 10.91
C LEU A 295 -6.29 3.39 10.81
N HIS A 296 -6.05 2.10 11.06
CA HIS A 296 -7.09 1.08 11.08
C HIS A 296 -7.51 0.74 12.51
N SER A 297 -8.80 0.61 12.73
CA SER A 297 -9.41 0.16 13.99
C SER A 297 -10.12 -1.20 13.85
N TYR A 298 -10.04 -1.84 12.67
CA TYR A 298 -10.58 -3.19 12.48
C TYR A 298 -9.81 -4.19 13.35
N PRO A 299 -10.49 -5.12 14.04
CA PRO A 299 -9.85 -6.07 14.96
C PRO A 299 -8.69 -6.82 14.31
N ARG A 300 -7.61 -6.99 15.08
CA ARG A 300 -6.43 -7.82 14.71
C ARG A 300 -6.56 -9.24 15.23
N GLU A 301 -7.40 -9.43 16.25
CA GLU A 301 -7.66 -10.70 16.88
C GLU A 301 -8.26 -11.69 15.89
N LEU A 302 -7.98 -12.98 16.08
CA LEU A 302 -8.52 -14.03 15.25
C LEU A 302 -10.06 -14.06 15.31
N VAL A 303 -10.68 -13.85 14.17
CA VAL A 303 -12.12 -14.03 14.00
C VAL A 303 -12.36 -15.36 13.26
N CYS A 304 -13.25 -16.18 13.82
CA CYS A 304 -13.68 -17.45 13.24
C CYS A 304 -15.17 -17.37 12.85
N TYR A 305 -15.52 -17.91 11.70
CA TYR A 305 -16.88 -17.95 11.16
C TYR A 305 -17.40 -19.38 11.02
#